data_bd1d21a11a187fd3e7e7cbe1052d364c
#
_entry.id   bd1d21a11a187fd3e7e7cbe1052d364c
#
_cell.length_a   1.000
_cell.length_b   1.000
_cell.length_c   1.000
_cell.angle_alpha   90.00
_cell.angle_beta   90.00
_cell.angle_gamma   90.00
#
_symmetry.space_group_name_H-M   'P 1'
#
loop_
_entity.id
_entity.type
_entity.pdbx_description
1 polymer ?
#
loop_
_entity_poly.entity_id
_entity_poly.type
_entity_poly.pdbx_seq_one_letter_code
_entity_poly.pdbx_strand_id
1 'polypeptide(L)'
;MENKFTIHVPFETKPPRLKDLVNSHIMGDVWVRDTPFGPVTDSLKLAQKFDMDHKHILRAIRKCQEELFVQPKFGLNKNIIENSYLGGEEGKERKLLKYDITEFGLALLLLYINTPKARLISAEILYRFFILKTYLDGMSEQQIGAVRGHYRKRMKI
;
A
#
# COMPACT_ATOMS: atom_id res chain seq x y z
N MET A 1 5.70 32.55 10.30
CA MET A 1 5.73 31.58 11.41
C MET A 1 5.30 30.24 10.87
N GLU A 2 6.24 29.33 10.67
CA GLU A 2 5.91 27.95 10.31
C GLU A 2 5.40 27.26 11.58
N ASN A 3 4.10 26.99 11.64
CA ASN A 3 3.53 26.12 12.66
C ASN A 3 4.05 24.69 12.41
N LYS A 4 5.16 24.35 13.03
CA LYS A 4 5.59 22.96 13.11
C LYS A 4 4.66 22.23 14.08
N PHE A 5 3.63 21.61 13.52
CA PHE A 5 2.88 20.61 14.27
C PHE A 5 3.80 19.42 14.55
N THR A 6 4.38 19.38 15.72
CA THR A 6 5.09 18.20 16.20
C THR A 6 4.06 17.24 16.79
N ILE A 7 3.68 16.25 16.02
CA ILE A 7 2.81 15.18 16.53
C ILE A 7 3.72 14.22 17.30
N HIS A 8 3.61 14.25 18.63
CA HIS A 8 4.21 13.22 19.48
C HIS A 8 3.30 11.99 19.49
N VAL A 9 3.79 10.89 18.95
CA VAL A 9 3.15 9.58 19.12
C VAL A 9 3.77 8.96 20.37
N PRO A 10 3.02 8.81 21.47
CA PRO A 10 3.51 8.09 22.63
C PRO A 10 3.60 6.60 22.26
N PHE A 11 4.78 6.01 22.37
CA PHE A 11 4.98 4.58 22.21
C PHE A 11 4.94 3.90 23.56
N GLU A 12 4.02 2.98 23.79
CA GLU A 12 3.99 2.13 24.99
C GLU A 12 5.18 1.17 25.03
N THR A 13 5.78 0.88 23.87
CA THR A 13 6.94 0.00 23.70
C THR A 13 8.05 0.71 22.95
N LYS A 14 9.28 0.19 23.04
CA LYS A 14 10.40 0.70 22.25
C LYS A 14 10.08 0.66 20.77
N PRO A 15 10.21 1.79 20.03
CA PRO A 15 9.92 1.81 18.60
C PRO A 15 10.81 0.82 17.85
N PRO A 16 10.30 0.16 16.79
CA PRO A 16 11.09 -0.74 15.98
C PRO A 16 12.26 -0.01 15.32
N ARG A 17 13.33 -0.72 15.01
CA ARG A 17 14.48 -0.12 14.34
C ARG A 17 14.08 0.30 12.92
N LEU A 18 14.60 1.44 12.47
CA LEU A 18 14.32 1.98 11.14
C LEU A 18 14.55 0.95 10.02
N LYS A 19 15.63 0.16 10.10
CA LYS A 19 15.92 -0.89 9.13
C LYS A 19 14.85 -1.98 9.05
N ASP A 20 14.21 -2.29 10.17
CA ASP A 20 13.15 -3.31 10.22
C ASP A 20 11.87 -2.76 9.59
N LEU A 21 11.55 -1.48 9.79
CA LEU A 21 10.45 -0.79 9.12
C LEU A 21 10.64 -0.70 7.62
N VAL A 22 11.85 -0.35 7.18
CA VAL A 22 12.19 -0.21 5.76
C VAL A 22 12.14 -1.55 5.03
N ASN A 23 12.51 -2.64 5.71
CA ASN A 23 12.58 -3.98 5.13
C ASN A 23 11.28 -4.77 5.24
N SER A 24 10.34 -4.36 6.08
CA SER A 24 9.07 -5.04 6.26
C SER A 24 8.00 -4.49 5.31
N HIS A 25 7.24 -5.39 4.70
CA HIS A 25 6.08 -5.03 3.91
C HIS A 25 4.80 -5.15 4.75
N ILE A 26 3.89 -4.22 4.58
CA ILE A 26 2.54 -4.35 5.09
C ILE A 26 1.89 -5.51 4.34
N MET A 27 1.29 -6.46 5.05
CA MET A 27 0.68 -7.63 4.43
C MET A 27 1.66 -8.44 3.56
N GLY A 28 2.83 -8.79 4.11
CA GLY A 28 3.93 -9.43 3.37
C GLY A 28 3.58 -10.72 2.60
N ASP A 29 2.54 -11.44 3.02
CA ASP A 29 2.03 -12.68 2.41
C ASP A 29 1.07 -12.45 1.24
N VAL A 30 0.64 -11.22 1.00
CA VAL A 30 -0.32 -10.88 -0.07
C VAL A 30 0.37 -10.41 -1.36
N TRP A 31 1.63 -10.04 -1.29
CA TRP A 31 2.37 -9.56 -2.44
C TRP A 31 2.72 -10.70 -3.40
N VAL A 32 2.42 -10.52 -4.68
CA VAL A 32 2.59 -11.55 -5.70
C VAL A 32 3.84 -11.39 -6.54
N ARG A 33 4.38 -10.17 -6.61
CA ARG A 33 5.64 -9.89 -7.32
C ARG A 33 6.25 -8.56 -6.89
N ASP A 34 7.56 -8.46 -7.05
CA ASP A 34 8.27 -7.18 -6.96
C ASP A 34 8.33 -6.49 -8.32
N THR A 35 8.27 -5.17 -8.30
CA THR A 35 8.45 -4.31 -9.46
C THR A 35 9.46 -3.22 -9.14
N PRO A 36 9.97 -2.48 -10.15
CA PRO A 36 10.84 -1.32 -9.90
C PRO A 36 10.22 -0.26 -8.98
N PHE A 37 8.90 -0.27 -8.84
CA PHE A 37 8.13 0.66 -8.00
C PHE A 37 7.71 0.04 -6.65
N GLY A 38 8.22 -1.14 -6.33
CA GLY A 38 7.90 -1.88 -5.11
C GLY A 38 7.01 -3.11 -5.36
N PRO A 39 6.59 -3.77 -4.27
CA PRO A 39 5.75 -4.95 -4.36
C PRO A 39 4.35 -4.61 -4.87
N VAL A 40 3.76 -5.54 -5.62
CA VAL A 40 2.36 -5.47 -6.06
C VAL A 40 1.58 -6.70 -5.62
N THR A 41 0.32 -6.47 -5.33
CA THR A 41 -0.69 -7.51 -5.13
C THR A 41 -1.73 -7.43 -6.25
N ASP A 42 -2.72 -8.28 -6.20
CA ASP A 42 -3.88 -8.17 -7.09
C ASP A 42 -5.21 -8.24 -6.32
N SER A 43 -6.27 -7.83 -7.01
CA SER A 43 -7.61 -7.74 -6.41
C SER A 43 -8.17 -9.09 -5.96
N LEU A 44 -7.74 -10.21 -6.57
CA LEU A 44 -8.14 -11.57 -6.16
C LEU A 44 -7.48 -11.94 -4.82
N LYS A 45 -6.20 -11.66 -4.67
CA LYS A 45 -5.47 -11.88 -3.41
C LYS A 45 -6.04 -11.04 -2.28
N LEU A 46 -6.39 -9.79 -2.55
CA LEU A 46 -7.04 -8.92 -1.57
C LEU A 46 -8.40 -9.47 -1.15
N ALA A 47 -9.21 -9.97 -2.08
CA ALA A 47 -10.49 -10.59 -1.76
C ALA A 47 -10.33 -11.78 -0.81
N GLN A 48 -9.35 -12.65 -1.07
CA GLN A 48 -9.01 -13.76 -0.17
C GLN A 48 -8.55 -13.26 1.20
N LYS A 49 -7.65 -12.27 1.23
CA LYS A 49 -7.08 -11.74 2.47
C LYS A 49 -8.11 -11.06 3.36
N PHE A 50 -9.07 -10.36 2.76
CA PHE A 50 -10.14 -9.68 3.49
C PHE A 50 -11.39 -10.53 3.70
N ASP A 51 -11.37 -11.78 3.25
CA ASP A 51 -12.54 -12.69 3.30
C ASP A 51 -13.79 -12.03 2.68
N MET A 52 -13.61 -11.50 1.49
CA MET A 52 -14.63 -10.79 0.73
C MET A 52 -14.79 -11.37 -0.66
N ASP A 53 -15.99 -11.27 -1.22
CA ASP A 53 -16.20 -11.56 -2.64
C ASP A 53 -15.39 -10.58 -3.51
N HIS A 54 -14.76 -11.07 -4.56
CA HIS A 54 -13.99 -10.25 -5.50
C HIS A 54 -14.80 -9.09 -6.09
N LYS A 55 -16.10 -9.29 -6.33
CA LYS A 55 -17.01 -8.22 -6.78
C LYS A 55 -17.06 -7.01 -5.85
N HIS A 56 -16.89 -7.24 -4.53
CA HIS A 56 -16.88 -6.14 -3.54
C HIS A 56 -15.57 -5.36 -3.62
N ILE A 57 -14.45 -6.05 -3.84
CA ILE A 57 -13.15 -5.40 -4.09
C ILE A 57 -13.21 -4.57 -5.37
N LEU A 58 -13.75 -5.12 -6.46
CA LEU A 58 -13.91 -4.40 -7.73
C LEU A 58 -14.80 -3.15 -7.58
N ARG A 59 -15.85 -3.24 -6.77
CA ARG A 59 -16.71 -2.08 -6.46
C ARG A 59 -15.97 -1.00 -5.69
N ALA A 60 -15.17 -1.40 -4.68
CA ALA A 60 -14.34 -0.46 -3.91
C ALA A 60 -13.30 0.22 -4.82
N ILE A 61 -12.65 -0.53 -5.72
CA ILE A 61 -11.71 0.02 -6.71
C ILE A 61 -12.40 1.05 -7.60
N ARG A 62 -13.56 0.73 -8.13
CA ARG A 62 -14.33 1.66 -8.98
C ARG A 62 -14.64 2.95 -8.25
N LYS A 63 -15.13 2.87 -7.02
CA LYS A 63 -15.43 4.03 -6.20
C LYS A 63 -14.19 4.87 -5.90
N CYS A 64 -13.08 4.22 -5.56
CA CYS A 64 -11.78 4.87 -5.38
C CYS A 64 -11.35 5.62 -6.64
N GLN A 65 -11.46 5.00 -7.81
CA GLN A 65 -11.14 5.62 -9.09
C GLN A 65 -12.07 6.82 -9.40
N GLU A 66 -13.36 6.70 -9.19
CA GLU A 66 -14.32 7.78 -9.42
C GLU A 66 -14.01 9.01 -8.57
N GLU A 67 -13.63 8.84 -7.31
CA GLU A 67 -13.43 9.93 -6.38
C GLU A 67 -12.00 10.51 -6.42
N LEU A 68 -10.97 9.69 -6.62
CA LEU A 68 -9.58 10.11 -6.51
C LEU A 68 -8.87 10.30 -7.86
N PHE A 69 -9.42 9.79 -8.96
CA PHE A 69 -8.79 9.90 -10.28
C PHE A 69 -8.59 11.36 -10.73
N VAL A 70 -9.48 12.25 -10.30
CA VAL A 70 -9.42 13.69 -10.60
C VAL A 70 -8.20 14.40 -9.98
N GLN A 71 -7.49 13.74 -9.06
CA GLN A 71 -6.28 14.26 -8.42
C GLN A 71 -5.03 13.56 -8.95
N PRO A 72 -4.31 14.15 -9.93
CA PRO A 72 -3.15 13.51 -10.56
C PRO A 72 -2.05 13.08 -9.60
N LYS A 73 -1.91 13.77 -8.45
CA LYS A 73 -0.93 13.47 -7.41
C LYS A 73 -1.04 12.06 -6.83
N PHE A 74 -2.22 11.44 -6.88
CA PHE A 74 -2.41 10.08 -6.39
C PHE A 74 -1.95 9.02 -7.39
N GLY A 75 -1.82 9.35 -8.67
CA GLY A 75 -1.30 8.46 -9.70
C GLY A 75 -2.04 7.13 -9.79
N LEU A 76 -3.38 7.14 -9.73
CA LEU A 76 -4.20 5.92 -9.66
C LEU A 76 -3.94 4.97 -10.82
N ASN A 77 -3.72 5.49 -12.02
CA ASN A 77 -3.41 4.69 -13.21
C ASN A 77 -2.07 3.92 -13.13
N LYS A 78 -1.19 4.31 -12.21
CA LYS A 78 0.11 3.64 -11.95
C LYS A 78 0.06 2.77 -10.70
N ASN A 79 -0.91 2.98 -9.83
CA ASN A 79 -1.01 2.34 -8.52
C ASN A 79 -2.15 1.32 -8.43
N ILE A 80 -3.16 1.45 -9.29
CA ILE A 80 -4.26 0.49 -9.47
C ILE A 80 -4.39 0.24 -10.97
N ILE A 81 -3.82 -0.85 -11.46
CA ILE A 81 -3.62 -1.12 -12.88
C ILE A 81 -4.57 -2.23 -13.31
N GLU A 82 -5.39 -1.94 -14.33
CA GLU A 82 -6.29 -2.93 -14.90
C GLU A 82 -5.51 -4.09 -15.54
N ASN A 83 -5.95 -5.30 -15.25
CA ASN A 83 -5.40 -6.54 -15.78
C ASN A 83 -6.52 -7.55 -15.97
N SER A 84 -6.20 -8.75 -16.42
CA SER A 84 -7.16 -9.84 -16.62
C SER A 84 -6.59 -11.19 -16.19
N TYR A 85 -7.47 -12.14 -15.92
CA TYR A 85 -7.15 -13.52 -15.66
C TYR A 85 -8.14 -14.45 -16.38
N LEU A 86 -7.74 -15.69 -16.60
CA LEU A 86 -8.63 -16.71 -17.13
C LEU A 86 -9.45 -17.32 -15.99
N GLY A 87 -10.76 -17.30 -16.11
CA GLY A 87 -11.67 -17.90 -15.15
C GLY A 87 -12.96 -18.35 -15.81
N GLY A 88 -13.71 -19.19 -15.12
CA GLY A 88 -14.93 -19.82 -15.62
C GLY A 88 -14.89 -21.32 -15.40
N GLU A 89 -15.87 -22.04 -15.94
CA GLU A 89 -15.93 -23.50 -15.96
C GLU A 89 -14.93 -24.07 -16.97
N GLU A 90 -14.42 -25.25 -16.70
CA GLU A 90 -13.52 -25.97 -17.61
C GLU A 90 -14.13 -26.08 -19.02
N GLY A 91 -13.38 -25.68 -20.03
CA GLY A 91 -13.81 -25.62 -21.43
C GLY A 91 -14.66 -24.39 -21.80
N LYS A 92 -14.91 -23.47 -20.85
CA LYS A 92 -15.62 -22.19 -21.05
C LYS A 92 -14.89 -21.02 -20.40
N GLU A 93 -13.54 -21.13 -20.29
CA GLU A 93 -12.75 -20.07 -19.71
C GLU A 93 -12.89 -18.78 -20.52
N ARG A 94 -12.99 -17.68 -19.79
CA ARG A 94 -13.04 -16.33 -20.35
C ARG A 94 -12.11 -15.40 -19.60
N LYS A 95 -11.69 -14.34 -20.26
CA LYS A 95 -10.95 -13.26 -19.60
C LYS A 95 -11.86 -12.52 -18.62
N LEU A 96 -11.46 -12.51 -17.37
CA LEU A 96 -12.15 -11.79 -16.29
C LEU A 96 -11.26 -10.64 -15.80
N LEU A 97 -11.91 -9.59 -15.31
CA LEU A 97 -11.24 -8.39 -14.82
C LEU A 97 -10.58 -8.64 -13.47
N LYS A 98 -9.35 -8.17 -13.32
CA LYS A 98 -8.66 -7.96 -12.04
C LYS A 98 -7.82 -6.70 -12.11
N TYR A 99 -7.30 -6.26 -10.97
CA TYR A 99 -6.39 -5.12 -10.87
C TYR A 99 -5.10 -5.53 -10.15
N ASP A 100 -3.97 -5.08 -10.68
CA ASP A 100 -2.69 -5.12 -9.98
C ASP A 100 -2.56 -3.84 -9.15
N ILE A 101 -2.15 -3.98 -7.89
CA ILE A 101 -2.24 -2.91 -6.89
C ILE A 101 -0.90 -2.78 -6.18
N THR A 102 -0.32 -1.57 -6.20
CA THR A 102 0.90 -1.23 -5.46
C THR A 102 0.61 -1.01 -3.97
N GLU A 103 1.66 -0.90 -3.14
CA GLU A 103 1.48 -0.54 -1.72
C GLU A 103 0.71 0.77 -1.53
N PHE A 104 1.04 1.80 -2.33
CA PHE A 104 0.33 3.06 -2.27
C PHE A 104 -1.12 2.94 -2.77
N GLY A 105 -1.34 2.18 -3.84
CA GLY A 105 -2.69 1.86 -4.32
C GLY A 105 -3.53 1.13 -3.29
N LEU A 106 -2.93 0.19 -2.54
CA LEU A 106 -3.58 -0.50 -1.44
C LEU A 106 -3.97 0.48 -0.32
N ALA A 107 -3.07 1.38 0.08
CA ALA A 107 -3.35 2.38 1.11
C ALA A 107 -4.55 3.26 0.74
N LEU A 108 -4.65 3.68 -0.53
CA LEU A 108 -5.80 4.44 -1.03
C LEU A 108 -7.08 3.59 -1.07
N LEU A 109 -6.98 2.35 -1.56
CA LEU A 109 -8.12 1.44 -1.66
C LEU A 109 -8.73 1.11 -0.30
N LEU A 110 -7.92 1.01 0.74
CA LEU A 110 -8.37 0.73 2.11
C LEU A 110 -9.34 1.79 2.67
N LEU A 111 -9.34 3.00 2.13
CA LEU A 111 -10.32 4.03 2.48
C LEU A 111 -11.74 3.65 2.05
N TYR A 112 -11.88 2.72 1.10
CA TYR A 112 -13.14 2.30 0.50
C TYR A 112 -13.59 0.90 0.92
N ILE A 113 -12.81 0.22 1.76
CA ILE A 113 -13.11 -1.11 2.28
C ILE A 113 -13.47 -0.99 3.76
N ASN A 114 -14.73 -1.21 4.09
CA ASN A 114 -15.24 -1.04 5.45
C ASN A 114 -15.37 -2.39 6.17
N THR A 115 -14.24 -2.98 6.52
CA THR A 115 -14.18 -4.20 7.35
C THR A 115 -13.25 -3.99 8.55
N PRO A 116 -13.42 -4.73 9.66
CA PRO A 116 -12.50 -4.66 10.80
C PRO A 116 -11.05 -4.91 10.40
N LYS A 117 -10.80 -5.87 9.51
CA LYS A 117 -9.47 -6.21 9.02
C LYS A 117 -8.84 -5.08 8.20
N ALA A 118 -9.61 -4.44 7.32
CA ALA A 118 -9.14 -3.27 6.56
C ALA A 118 -8.78 -2.11 7.49
N ARG A 119 -9.58 -1.87 8.54
CA ARG A 119 -9.27 -0.84 9.55
C ARG A 119 -7.99 -1.12 10.31
N LEU A 120 -7.73 -2.38 10.69
CA LEU A 120 -6.47 -2.77 11.35
C LEU A 120 -5.26 -2.53 10.45
N ILE A 121 -5.36 -2.87 9.16
CA ILE A 121 -4.29 -2.64 8.19
C ILE A 121 -4.08 -1.14 7.95
N SER A 122 -5.15 -0.36 7.85
CA SER A 122 -5.06 1.10 7.76
C SER A 122 -4.37 1.70 8.98
N ALA A 123 -4.69 1.24 10.18
CA ALA A 123 -4.03 1.66 11.42
C ALA A 123 -2.53 1.31 11.42
N GLU A 124 -2.16 0.12 10.93
CA GLU A 124 -0.76 -0.29 10.77
C GLU A 124 0.01 0.60 9.80
N ILE A 125 -0.61 0.99 8.68
CA ILE A 125 -0.02 1.93 7.72
C ILE A 125 0.24 3.29 8.38
N LEU A 126 -0.74 3.82 9.08
CA LEU A 126 -0.61 5.09 9.80
C LEU A 126 0.47 5.03 10.89
N TYR A 127 0.49 3.95 11.67
CA TYR A 127 1.50 3.72 12.69
C TYR A 127 2.92 3.75 12.11
N ARG A 128 3.16 3.01 11.03
CA ARG A 128 4.46 3.00 10.33
C ARG A 128 4.81 4.35 9.75
N PHE A 129 3.86 5.05 9.17
CA PHE A 129 4.07 6.40 8.65
C PHE A 129 4.55 7.36 9.75
N PHE A 130 3.89 7.37 10.90
CA PHE A 130 4.26 8.26 12.01
C PHE A 130 5.59 7.86 12.65
N ILE A 131 5.91 6.58 12.76
CA ILE A 131 7.24 6.13 13.20
C ILE A 131 8.33 6.64 12.25
N LEU A 132 8.17 6.42 10.94
CA LEU A 132 9.12 6.91 9.94
C LEU A 132 9.28 8.43 9.98
N LYS A 133 8.18 9.15 10.12
CA LYS A 133 8.22 10.60 10.28
C LYS A 133 9.04 11.02 11.51
N THR A 134 8.83 10.37 12.64
CA THR A 134 9.58 10.63 13.87
C THR A 134 11.08 10.40 13.68
N TYR A 135 11.47 9.31 13.01
CA TYR A 135 12.87 9.05 12.68
C TYR A 135 13.46 10.10 11.73
N LEU A 136 12.71 10.50 10.69
CA LEU A 136 13.17 11.50 9.73
C LEU A 136 13.31 12.88 10.36
N ASP A 137 12.42 13.28 11.24
CA ASP A 137 12.47 14.55 11.96
C ASP A 137 13.70 14.64 12.88
N GLY A 138 14.20 13.49 13.38
CA GLY A 138 15.42 13.40 14.21
C GLY A 138 16.71 13.16 13.42
N MET A 139 16.65 13.04 12.10
CA MET A 139 17.80 12.74 11.22
C MET A 139 18.40 14.02 10.62
N SER A 140 19.75 14.00 10.48
CA SER A 140 20.46 14.99 9.65
C SER A 140 20.17 14.73 8.15
N GLU A 141 20.38 15.75 7.30
CA GLU A 141 20.24 15.62 5.85
C GLU A 141 21.11 14.50 5.26
N GLN A 142 22.30 14.31 5.82
CA GLN A 142 23.21 13.22 5.41
C GLN A 142 22.62 11.85 5.72
N GLN A 143 22.03 11.66 6.90
CA GLN A 143 21.36 10.41 7.29
C GLN A 143 20.13 10.13 6.41
N ILE A 144 19.34 11.16 6.10
CA ILE A 144 18.20 11.06 5.19
C ILE A 144 18.67 10.66 3.79
N GLY A 145 19.78 11.23 3.31
CA GLY A 145 20.39 10.87 2.04
C GLY A 145 20.81 9.41 1.99
N ALA A 146 21.38 8.87 3.06
CA ALA A 146 21.77 7.46 3.17
C ALA A 146 20.54 6.52 3.10
N VAL A 147 19.44 6.85 3.79
CA VAL A 147 18.19 6.09 3.73
C VAL A 147 17.62 6.10 2.31
N ARG A 148 17.55 7.25 1.65
CA ARG A 148 17.10 7.37 0.25
C ARG A 148 17.97 6.56 -0.71
N GLY A 149 19.28 6.54 -0.50
CA GLY A 149 20.21 5.74 -1.29
C GLY A 149 19.96 4.25 -1.15
N HIS A 150 19.63 3.78 0.05
CA HIS A 150 19.28 2.38 0.31
C HIS A 150 17.98 1.98 -0.43
N TYR A 151 16.95 2.81 -0.38
CA TYR A 151 15.71 2.59 -1.14
C TYR A 151 15.96 2.53 -2.64
N ARG A 152 16.74 3.46 -3.19
CA ARG A 152 17.08 3.47 -4.63
C ARG A 152 17.81 2.22 -5.07
N LYS A 153 18.70 1.67 -4.23
CA LYS A 153 19.41 0.41 -4.54
C LYS A 153 18.46 -0.79 -4.60
N ARG A 154 17.44 -0.83 -3.73
CA ARG A 154 16.43 -1.88 -3.75
C ARG A 154 15.47 -1.79 -4.95
N MET A 155 15.21 -0.58 -5.43
CA MET A 155 14.33 -0.34 -6.57
C MET A 155 15.02 -0.51 -7.94
N LYS A 156 16.32 -0.72 -7.98
CA LYS A 156 17.11 -0.91 -9.20
C LYS A 156 17.35 -2.38 -9.54
N ILE A 157 16.43 -3.22 -9.21
CA ILE A 157 16.49 -4.61 -9.65
C ILE A 157 15.88 -4.75 -11.03
#